data_bd77a1b2ce8b23410b4bbe02bb99b30c
#
_entry.id   bd77a1b2ce8b23410b4bbe02bb99b30c
#
_cell.length_a   1.000
_cell.length_b   1.000
_cell.length_c   1.000
_cell.angle_alpha   90.00
_cell.angle_beta   90.00
_cell.angle_gamma   90.00
#
_symmetry.space_group_name_H-M   'P 1'
#
loop_
_entity.id
_entity.type
_entity.pdbx_description
1 polymer ?
#
loop_
_entity_poly.entity_id
_entity_poly.type
_entity_poly.pdbx_seq_one_letter_code
_entity_poly.pdbx_strand_id
1 'polypeptide(L)'
;LSRQAGGRAAGADAGIGSRGPGETKIEMDRRVIRTRIARLRKQIKEMSGTREVKRGSRRRYGLPTIAVVGYTNAGKSSLTNRLTGSTELVENALFATLDTAVRRTQTRDGRLYAYVDTVGFVRRLPTNLVEAFKSTLEEIADADLIVHVVDASHPDPFSQIDAVNEVLQTIDGVERLPVITVFNKADLIDDAKRERLHALAPDAHIASSATGEGVDALRAD
;
A
#
# COMPACT_ATOMS: atom_id res chain seq x y z
N LEU A 1 -63.88 38.55 -57.23
CA LEU A 1 -62.67 38.71 -58.03
C LEU A 1 -61.39 38.41 -57.21
N SER A 2 -60.79 37.32 -57.61
CA SER A 2 -59.35 37.13 -57.87
C SER A 2 -58.45 36.87 -56.68
N ARG A 3 -58.05 35.61 -56.57
CA ARG A 3 -56.71 35.00 -56.90
C ARG A 3 -55.69 35.17 -55.77
N GLN A 4 -55.37 34.05 -55.27
CA GLN A 4 -54.17 33.18 -55.54
C GLN A 4 -52.87 33.78 -55.03
N ALA A 5 -52.13 33.13 -54.21
CA ALA A 5 -51.12 32.10 -54.36
C ALA A 5 -50.53 31.90 -53.00
N GLY A 6 -50.27 30.74 -52.45
CA GLY A 6 -49.35 29.73 -52.97
C GLY A 6 -47.98 30.00 -52.39
N GLY A 7 -47.60 29.34 -51.28
CA GLY A 7 -46.23 29.37 -50.74
C GLY A 7 -46.06 28.25 -49.81
N ARG A 8 -45.55 27.10 -50.33
CA ARG A 8 -44.97 25.99 -49.57
C ARG A 8 -43.70 26.50 -48.89
N ALA A 9 -43.62 26.37 -47.60
CA ALA A 9 -42.33 26.36 -46.91
C ALA A 9 -42.20 25.03 -46.18
N ALA A 10 -41.21 24.24 -46.63
CA ALA A 10 -40.82 22.97 -46.09
C ALA A 10 -40.38 23.14 -44.64
N GLY A 11 -40.98 22.37 -43.74
CA GLY A 11 -40.53 22.26 -42.39
C GLY A 11 -39.19 21.51 -42.34
N ALA A 12 -38.17 22.20 -41.92
CA ALA A 12 -36.95 21.54 -41.47
C ALA A 12 -37.23 20.87 -40.12
N ASP A 13 -37.42 19.58 -40.16
CA ASP A 13 -37.45 18.74 -38.97
C ASP A 13 -36.04 18.70 -38.39
N ALA A 14 -35.76 19.65 -37.50
CA ALA A 14 -34.55 19.61 -36.66
C ALA A 14 -34.80 18.58 -35.57
N GLY A 15 -34.38 17.36 -35.82
CA GLY A 15 -34.34 16.29 -34.84
C GLY A 15 -33.57 16.74 -33.61
N ILE A 16 -34.28 17.19 -32.59
CA ILE A 16 -33.75 17.34 -31.24
C ILE A 16 -33.54 15.94 -30.72
N GLY A 17 -32.31 15.45 -30.83
CA GLY A 17 -31.89 14.22 -30.20
C GLY A 17 -32.21 14.26 -28.72
N SER A 18 -33.28 13.58 -28.34
CA SER A 18 -33.71 13.38 -26.96
C SER A 18 -32.61 12.70 -26.20
N ARG A 19 -31.76 13.48 -25.51
CA ARG A 19 -30.87 12.98 -24.46
C ARG A 19 -31.75 12.47 -23.34
N GLY A 20 -31.91 11.18 -23.23
CA GLY A 20 -32.70 10.53 -22.19
C GLY A 20 -32.18 10.88 -20.79
N PRO A 21 -33.03 10.92 -19.75
CA PRO A 21 -32.65 11.24 -18.37
C PRO A 21 -31.56 10.32 -17.80
N GLY A 22 -31.30 9.18 -18.42
CA GLY A 22 -30.20 8.26 -18.06
C GLY A 22 -28.82 8.74 -18.51
N GLU A 23 -28.69 9.40 -19.66
CA GLU A 23 -27.40 9.95 -20.14
C GLU A 23 -26.93 11.12 -19.29
N THR A 24 -27.82 12.01 -18.89
CA THR A 24 -27.47 13.12 -17.98
C THR A 24 -27.07 12.66 -16.60
N LYS A 25 -27.66 11.58 -16.08
CA LYS A 25 -27.29 11.02 -14.77
C LYS A 25 -25.91 10.39 -14.82
N ILE A 26 -25.59 9.60 -15.85
CA ILE A 26 -24.26 9.01 -16.05
C ILE A 26 -23.20 10.11 -16.24
N GLU A 27 -23.51 11.18 -16.93
CA GLU A 27 -22.58 12.28 -17.15
C GLU A 27 -22.32 13.08 -15.87
N MET A 28 -23.35 13.30 -15.04
CA MET A 28 -23.21 13.87 -13.70
C MET A 28 -22.39 12.97 -12.78
N ASP A 29 -22.66 11.67 -12.76
CA ASP A 29 -21.92 10.72 -11.95
C ASP A 29 -20.44 10.68 -12.35
N ARG A 30 -20.14 10.66 -13.64
CA ARG A 30 -18.76 10.77 -14.18
C ARG A 30 -18.09 12.06 -13.77
N ARG A 31 -18.79 13.17 -13.76
CA ARG A 31 -18.25 14.47 -13.32
C ARG A 31 -17.94 14.47 -11.84
N VAL A 32 -18.84 13.93 -11.00
CA VAL A 32 -18.62 13.80 -9.55
C VAL A 32 -17.41 12.92 -9.29
N ILE A 33 -17.29 11.77 -9.96
CA ILE A 33 -16.16 10.86 -9.82
C ILE A 33 -14.85 11.54 -10.25
N ARG A 34 -14.82 12.24 -11.39
CA ARG A 34 -13.62 12.98 -11.85
C ARG A 34 -13.21 14.06 -10.86
N THR A 35 -14.16 14.81 -10.32
CA THR A 35 -13.89 15.85 -9.32
C THR A 35 -13.32 15.23 -8.03
N ARG A 36 -13.87 14.09 -7.60
CA ARG A 36 -13.39 13.39 -6.43
C ARG A 36 -11.98 12.83 -6.63
N ILE A 37 -11.70 12.26 -7.80
CA ILE A 37 -10.36 11.81 -8.19
C ILE A 37 -9.36 12.97 -8.20
N ALA A 38 -9.70 14.10 -8.80
CA ALA A 38 -8.85 15.29 -8.84
C ALA A 38 -8.53 15.83 -7.44
N ARG A 39 -9.54 15.86 -6.55
CA ARG A 39 -9.37 16.25 -5.15
C ARG A 39 -8.44 15.29 -4.39
N LEU A 40 -8.63 13.97 -4.56
CA LEU A 40 -7.78 12.97 -3.93
C LEU A 40 -6.34 13.05 -4.43
N ARG A 41 -6.12 13.24 -5.73
CA ARG A 41 -4.77 13.43 -6.30
C ARG A 41 -4.09 14.66 -5.72
N LYS A 42 -4.82 15.77 -5.53
CA LYS A 42 -4.29 16.97 -4.88
C LYS A 42 -3.89 16.70 -3.43
N GLN A 43 -4.73 16.01 -2.67
CA GLN A 43 -4.43 15.63 -1.29
C GLN A 43 -3.18 14.74 -1.19
N ILE A 44 -3.05 13.74 -2.07
CA ILE A 44 -1.86 12.87 -2.14
C ILE A 44 -0.59 13.72 -2.41
N LYS A 45 -0.65 14.67 -3.35
CA LYS A 45 0.47 15.56 -3.66
C LYS A 45 0.86 16.47 -2.48
N GLU A 46 -0.12 16.98 -1.73
CA GLU A 46 0.13 17.79 -0.53
C GLU A 46 0.76 16.95 0.59
N MET A 47 0.33 15.70 0.74
CA MET A 47 0.91 14.76 1.72
C MET A 47 2.38 14.41 1.38
N SER A 48 2.72 14.28 0.08
CA SER A 48 4.10 13.96 -0.33
C SER A 48 5.11 15.02 0.11
N GLY A 49 4.78 16.30 0.01
CA GLY A 49 5.63 17.40 0.47
C GLY A 49 5.91 17.36 1.98
N THR A 50 4.90 17.01 2.78
CA THR A 50 5.06 16.86 4.25
C THR A 50 5.94 15.66 4.60
N ARG A 51 5.86 14.58 3.83
CA ARG A 51 6.70 13.38 4.00
C ARG A 51 8.17 13.69 3.71
N GLU A 52 8.46 14.46 2.67
CA GLU A 52 9.83 14.85 2.29
C GLU A 52 10.52 15.66 3.39
N VAL A 53 9.80 16.59 4.04
CA VAL A 53 10.32 17.34 5.20
C VAL A 53 10.61 16.43 6.39
N LYS A 54 9.72 15.49 6.71
CA LYS A 54 9.91 14.50 7.78
C LYS A 54 11.09 13.56 7.49
N ARG A 55 11.24 13.16 6.21
CA ARG A 55 12.35 12.35 5.70
C ARG A 55 13.70 13.05 5.85
N GLY A 56 13.79 14.30 5.43
CA GLY A 56 14.98 15.12 5.60
C GLY A 56 15.39 15.29 7.07
N SER A 57 14.44 15.35 7.98
CA SER A 57 14.70 15.40 9.43
C SER A 57 15.28 14.07 9.95
N ARG A 58 14.73 12.90 9.54
CA ARG A 58 15.26 11.58 9.93
C ARG A 58 16.70 11.38 9.50
N ARG A 59 17.01 11.71 8.24
CA ARG A 59 18.40 11.67 7.71
C ARG A 59 19.36 12.56 8.49
N ARG A 60 18.93 13.78 8.87
CA ARG A 60 19.76 14.71 9.65
C ARG A 60 20.09 14.20 11.03
N TYR A 61 19.18 13.47 11.66
CA TYR A 61 19.38 12.94 13.02
C TYR A 61 19.99 11.54 13.03
N GLY A 62 20.31 10.96 11.87
CA GLY A 62 20.93 9.62 11.77
C GLY A 62 20.09 8.52 12.44
N LEU A 63 18.75 8.64 12.43
CA LEU A 63 17.85 7.65 13.02
C LEU A 63 17.73 6.44 12.09
N PRO A 64 18.26 5.25 12.47
CA PRO A 64 18.11 4.05 11.66
C PRO A 64 16.64 3.76 11.40
N THR A 65 16.33 3.41 10.15
CA THR A 65 14.95 3.25 9.67
C THR A 65 14.74 1.87 9.06
N ILE A 66 13.72 1.18 9.52
CA ILE A 66 13.32 -0.15 9.06
C ILE A 66 12.01 -0.02 8.26
N ALA A 67 12.05 -0.34 6.97
CA ALA A 67 10.85 -0.37 6.15
C ALA A 67 10.13 -1.72 6.29
N VAL A 68 8.85 -1.70 6.66
CA VAL A 68 8.03 -2.91 6.75
C VAL A 68 7.22 -3.06 5.47
N VAL A 69 7.57 -4.06 4.67
CA VAL A 69 6.94 -4.34 3.38
C VAL A 69 6.23 -5.70 3.41
N GLY A 70 5.35 -5.94 2.45
CA GLY A 70 4.70 -7.23 2.31
C GLY A 70 3.32 -7.12 1.67
N TYR A 71 2.76 -8.26 1.35
CA TYR A 71 1.46 -8.34 0.69
C TYR A 71 0.33 -7.73 1.57
N THR A 72 -0.80 -7.34 0.95
CA THR A 72 -1.96 -6.88 1.70
C THR A 72 -2.42 -7.97 2.68
N ASN A 73 -2.81 -7.55 3.88
CA ASN A 73 -3.25 -8.43 4.96
C ASN A 73 -2.20 -9.46 5.47
N ALA A 74 -0.90 -9.29 5.17
CA ALA A 74 0.17 -10.11 5.75
C ALA A 74 0.41 -9.83 7.25
N GLY A 75 -0.20 -8.77 7.78
CA GLY A 75 -0.08 -8.39 9.20
C GLY A 75 1.07 -7.42 9.49
N LYS A 76 1.49 -6.60 8.52
CA LYS A 76 2.55 -5.58 8.69
C LYS A 76 2.30 -4.66 9.86
N SER A 77 1.16 -3.99 9.90
CA SER A 77 0.79 -3.05 10.96
C SER A 77 0.66 -3.74 12.33
N SER A 78 0.14 -4.98 12.35
CA SER A 78 0.06 -5.78 13.57
C SER A 78 1.45 -6.15 14.10
N LEU A 79 2.35 -6.56 13.22
CA LEU A 79 3.74 -6.88 13.58
C LEU A 79 4.48 -5.63 14.06
N THR A 80 4.32 -4.50 13.35
CA THR A 80 4.90 -3.22 13.74
C THR A 80 4.40 -2.75 15.10
N ASN A 81 3.09 -2.87 15.39
CA ASN A 81 2.55 -2.59 16.72
C ASN A 81 3.21 -3.44 17.80
N ARG A 82 3.35 -4.73 17.53
CA ARG A 82 3.97 -5.66 18.48
C ARG A 82 5.45 -5.34 18.72
N LEU A 83 6.19 -5.04 17.66
CA LEU A 83 7.61 -4.67 17.73
C LEU A 83 7.84 -3.34 18.47
N THR A 84 6.95 -2.37 18.30
CA THR A 84 7.09 -1.02 18.89
C THR A 84 6.38 -0.85 20.22
N GLY A 85 5.53 -1.80 20.63
CA GLY A 85 4.64 -1.66 21.79
C GLY A 85 3.50 -0.64 21.56
N SER A 86 3.23 -0.28 20.31
CA SER A 86 2.15 0.63 19.93
C SER A 86 0.79 -0.11 19.89
N THR A 87 -0.29 0.62 20.18
CA THR A 87 -1.68 0.11 20.18
C THR A 87 -2.54 0.74 19.09
N GLU A 88 -1.95 1.19 17.99
CA GLU A 88 -2.74 1.76 16.91
C GLU A 88 -3.71 0.74 16.31
N LEU A 89 -4.90 1.23 15.94
CA LEU A 89 -5.94 0.41 15.33
C LEU A 89 -5.44 -0.20 14.02
N VAL A 90 -5.52 -1.54 13.96
CA VAL A 90 -5.25 -2.31 12.75
C VAL A 90 -6.58 -2.78 12.19
N GLU A 91 -6.91 -2.37 10.99
CA GLU A 91 -8.09 -2.84 10.29
C GLU A 91 -7.77 -4.06 9.42
N ASN A 92 -8.60 -5.11 9.48
CA ASN A 92 -8.53 -6.27 8.60
C ASN A 92 -9.13 -5.96 7.22
N ALA A 93 -8.58 -4.96 6.54
CA ALA A 93 -9.02 -4.53 5.22
C ALA A 93 -7.86 -4.52 4.22
N LEU A 94 -8.18 -4.70 2.94
CA LEU A 94 -7.20 -4.48 1.87
C LEU A 94 -6.81 -3.00 1.87
N PHE A 95 -5.51 -2.71 1.85
CA PHE A 95 -4.98 -1.34 1.94
C PHE A 95 -5.38 -0.59 3.23
N ALA A 96 -5.42 -1.31 4.37
CA ALA A 96 -5.68 -0.71 5.67
C ALA A 96 -4.70 0.42 5.99
N THR A 97 -3.43 0.29 5.60
CA THR A 97 -2.43 1.35 5.65
C THR A 97 -2.32 2.00 4.27
N LEU A 98 -2.82 3.22 4.13
CA LEU A 98 -2.72 4.03 2.91
C LEU A 98 -1.63 5.10 3.02
N ASP A 99 -1.32 5.55 4.23
CA ASP A 99 -0.25 6.49 4.54
C ASP A 99 0.84 5.78 5.36
N THR A 100 2.11 6.10 5.08
CA THR A 100 3.21 5.53 5.84
C THR A 100 3.16 5.97 7.30
N ALA A 101 3.03 5.03 8.20
CA ALA A 101 3.09 5.27 9.63
C ALA A 101 4.53 5.08 10.13
N VAL A 102 5.13 6.14 10.65
CA VAL A 102 6.47 6.09 11.24
C VAL A 102 6.36 5.93 12.75
N ARG A 103 6.91 4.84 13.27
CA ARG A 103 6.89 4.52 14.70
C ARG A 103 8.29 4.41 15.25
N ARG A 104 8.60 5.25 16.22
CA ARG A 104 9.89 5.24 16.90
C ARG A 104 9.86 4.24 18.05
N THR A 105 10.95 3.53 18.20
CA THR A 105 11.17 2.63 19.33
C THR A 105 12.65 2.66 19.71
N GLN A 106 13.02 1.92 20.73
CA GLN A 106 14.41 1.82 21.13
C GLN A 106 14.77 0.36 21.44
N THR A 107 16.03 0.02 21.21
CA THR A 107 16.62 -1.24 21.60
C THR A 107 16.74 -1.32 23.13
N ARG A 108 17.04 -2.51 23.66
CA ARG A 108 17.26 -2.70 25.12
C ARG A 108 18.42 -1.87 25.67
N ASP A 109 19.40 -1.54 24.83
CA ASP A 109 20.55 -0.68 25.15
C ASP A 109 20.28 0.81 24.89
N GLY A 110 19.03 1.19 24.58
CA GLY A 110 18.56 2.57 24.47
C GLY A 110 18.79 3.24 23.12
N ARG A 111 19.32 2.54 22.10
CA ARG A 111 19.46 3.10 20.74
C ARG A 111 18.08 3.29 20.10
N LEU A 112 17.85 4.49 19.56
CA LEU A 112 16.60 4.83 18.87
C LEU A 112 16.65 4.36 17.41
N TYR A 113 15.51 3.83 16.93
CA TYR A 113 15.28 3.51 15.54
C TYR A 113 13.79 3.68 15.19
N ALA A 114 13.45 3.63 13.91
CA ALA A 114 12.08 3.81 13.46
C ALA A 114 11.63 2.69 12.52
N TYR A 115 10.42 2.19 12.74
CA TYR A 115 9.70 1.40 11.76
C TYR A 115 8.85 2.32 10.88
N VAL A 116 8.90 2.07 9.58
CA VAL A 116 8.03 2.70 8.57
C VAL A 116 7.11 1.62 8.05
N ASP A 117 5.85 1.63 8.51
CA ASP A 117 4.80 0.76 8.00
C ASP A 117 4.35 1.27 6.64
N THR A 118 4.41 0.43 5.62
CA THR A 118 4.10 0.80 4.24
C THR A 118 2.76 0.24 3.78
N VAL A 119 2.29 0.69 2.63
CA VAL A 119 1.09 0.12 2.00
C VAL A 119 1.28 -1.36 1.66
N GLY A 120 0.19 -2.12 1.75
CA GLY A 120 0.21 -3.52 1.33
C GLY A 120 0.30 -3.67 -0.18
N PHE A 121 1.21 -4.52 -0.65
CA PHE A 121 1.34 -4.84 -2.06
C PHE A 121 0.24 -5.82 -2.51
N VAL A 122 -0.08 -5.77 -3.80
CA VAL A 122 -0.99 -6.70 -4.48
C VAL A 122 -0.36 -7.16 -5.79
N ARG A 123 -0.74 -8.34 -6.25
CA ARG A 123 -0.15 -9.02 -7.41
C ARG A 123 -0.16 -8.21 -8.72
N ARG A 124 -1.06 -7.23 -8.86
CA ARG A 124 -1.12 -6.32 -10.01
C ARG A 124 -1.53 -4.94 -9.50
N LEU A 125 -0.55 -4.13 -9.14
CA LEU A 125 -0.81 -2.72 -8.86
C LEU A 125 -1.18 -2.03 -10.19
N PRO A 126 -2.40 -1.47 -10.33
CA PRO A 126 -2.73 -0.66 -11.49
C PRO A 126 -1.73 0.50 -11.63
N THR A 127 -1.31 0.83 -12.85
CA THR A 127 -0.28 1.83 -13.14
C THR A 127 -0.58 3.20 -12.49
N ASN A 128 -1.86 3.56 -12.42
CA ASN A 128 -2.31 4.78 -11.76
C ASN A 128 -2.15 4.75 -10.22
N LEU A 129 -2.12 3.57 -9.59
CA LEU A 129 -1.83 3.41 -8.17
C LEU A 129 -0.31 3.41 -7.91
N VAL A 130 0.52 2.93 -8.83
CA VAL A 130 1.99 3.03 -8.72
C VAL A 130 2.41 4.49 -8.60
N GLU A 131 1.88 5.39 -9.43
CA GLU A 131 2.14 6.83 -9.31
C GLU A 131 1.67 7.41 -7.97
N ALA A 132 0.49 6.98 -7.48
CA ALA A 132 -0.04 7.44 -6.20
C ALA A 132 0.81 6.96 -5.00
N PHE A 133 1.42 5.78 -5.11
CA PHE A 133 2.28 5.19 -4.06
C PHE A 133 3.76 5.53 -4.23
N LYS A 134 4.16 6.24 -5.28
CA LYS A 134 5.56 6.55 -5.57
C LYS A 134 6.28 7.13 -4.34
N SER A 135 5.67 8.11 -3.66
CA SER A 135 6.25 8.70 -2.46
C SER A 135 6.39 7.72 -1.29
N THR A 136 5.49 6.74 -1.20
CA THR A 136 5.55 5.67 -0.20
C THR A 136 6.64 4.64 -0.56
N LEU A 137 6.79 4.34 -1.85
CA LEU A 137 7.83 3.46 -2.35
C LEU A 137 9.23 4.08 -2.20
N GLU A 138 9.36 5.40 -2.42
CA GLU A 138 10.59 6.13 -2.17
C GLU A 138 11.02 6.10 -0.69
N GLU A 139 10.07 5.99 0.26
CA GLU A 139 10.41 5.82 1.67
C GLU A 139 11.07 4.47 1.98
N ILE A 140 10.80 3.44 1.17
CA ILE A 140 11.47 2.13 1.28
C ILE A 140 12.93 2.27 0.87
N ALA A 141 13.23 3.00 -0.22
CA ALA A 141 14.60 3.22 -0.69
C ALA A 141 15.46 4.02 0.30
N ASP A 142 14.83 4.78 1.19
CA ASP A 142 15.51 5.56 2.22
C ASP A 142 15.69 4.83 3.55
N ALA A 143 15.25 3.58 3.63
CA ALA A 143 15.44 2.76 4.81
C ALA A 143 16.87 2.18 4.88
N ASP A 144 17.26 1.71 6.05
CA ASP A 144 18.54 1.02 6.28
C ASP A 144 18.36 -0.50 6.22
N LEU A 145 17.12 -0.98 6.43
CA LEU A 145 16.74 -2.39 6.46
C LEU A 145 15.30 -2.56 5.99
N ILE A 146 15.02 -3.66 5.32
CA ILE A 146 13.67 -4.08 4.94
C ILE A 146 13.25 -5.29 5.79
N VAL A 147 12.09 -5.21 6.42
CA VAL A 147 11.39 -6.36 7.02
C VAL A 147 10.25 -6.76 6.09
N HIS A 148 10.42 -7.89 5.41
CA HIS A 148 9.43 -8.43 4.47
C HIS A 148 8.48 -9.39 5.20
N VAL A 149 7.26 -8.94 5.45
CA VAL A 149 6.23 -9.69 6.17
C VAL A 149 5.39 -10.50 5.19
N VAL A 150 5.35 -11.81 5.39
CA VAL A 150 4.65 -12.79 4.56
C VAL A 150 3.61 -13.52 5.41
N ASP A 151 2.42 -13.73 4.87
CA ASP A 151 1.38 -14.51 5.54
C ASP A 151 1.71 -16.01 5.45
N ALA A 152 2.16 -16.61 6.56
CA ALA A 152 2.47 -18.04 6.64
C ALA A 152 1.24 -18.92 6.38
N SER A 153 0.04 -18.44 6.70
CA SER A 153 -1.21 -19.20 6.53
C SER A 153 -1.69 -19.27 5.08
N HIS A 154 -1.17 -18.38 4.21
CA HIS A 154 -1.52 -18.40 2.80
C HIS A 154 -1.18 -19.75 2.14
N PRO A 155 -2.02 -20.30 1.22
CA PRO A 155 -1.71 -21.55 0.52
C PRO A 155 -0.38 -21.52 -0.24
N ASP A 156 -0.04 -20.38 -0.83
CA ASP A 156 1.21 -20.15 -1.56
C ASP A 156 1.87 -18.85 -1.08
N PRO A 157 2.65 -18.88 0.02
CA PRO A 157 3.31 -17.69 0.55
C PRO A 157 4.45 -17.20 -0.35
N PHE A 158 5.08 -18.09 -1.11
CA PHE A 158 6.20 -17.71 -2.00
C PHE A 158 5.72 -16.86 -3.18
N SER A 159 4.53 -17.11 -3.71
CA SER A 159 3.95 -16.25 -4.75
C SER A 159 3.69 -14.81 -4.25
N GLN A 160 3.45 -14.64 -2.95
CA GLN A 160 3.37 -13.30 -2.35
C GLN A 160 4.74 -12.64 -2.26
N ILE A 161 5.78 -13.40 -1.93
CA ILE A 161 7.17 -12.93 -1.92
C ILE A 161 7.56 -12.44 -3.31
N ASP A 162 7.31 -13.24 -4.34
CA ASP A 162 7.62 -12.87 -5.72
C ASP A 162 6.90 -11.60 -6.15
N ALA A 163 5.62 -11.47 -5.85
CA ALA A 163 4.84 -10.28 -6.18
C ALA A 163 5.35 -9.00 -5.50
N VAL A 164 5.84 -9.11 -4.27
CA VAL A 164 6.46 -7.99 -3.55
C VAL A 164 7.82 -7.66 -4.16
N ASN A 165 8.64 -8.68 -4.44
CA ASN A 165 9.95 -8.51 -5.04
C ASN A 165 9.88 -7.85 -6.43
N GLU A 166 8.91 -8.23 -7.27
CA GLU A 166 8.65 -7.57 -8.56
C GLU A 166 8.46 -6.06 -8.39
N VAL A 167 7.74 -5.62 -7.36
CA VAL A 167 7.52 -4.19 -7.10
C VAL A 167 8.78 -3.54 -6.51
N LEU A 168 9.45 -4.20 -5.57
CA LEU A 168 10.68 -3.67 -4.97
C LEU A 168 11.78 -3.45 -5.99
N GLN A 169 11.90 -4.31 -7.00
CA GLN A 169 12.85 -4.16 -8.11
C GLN A 169 12.59 -2.93 -8.99
N THR A 170 11.39 -2.34 -8.93
CA THR A 170 11.09 -1.09 -9.64
C THR A 170 11.56 0.17 -8.92
N ILE A 171 12.10 0.03 -7.70
CA ILE A 171 12.49 1.14 -6.84
C ILE A 171 14.02 1.23 -6.83
N ASP A 172 14.56 2.32 -7.34
CA ASP A 172 16.00 2.55 -7.39
C ASP A 172 16.62 2.55 -5.98
N GLY A 173 17.71 1.79 -5.80
CA GLY A 173 18.47 1.74 -4.55
C GLY A 173 18.02 0.68 -3.55
N VAL A 174 16.86 0.06 -3.74
CA VAL A 174 16.32 -0.99 -2.84
C VAL A 174 17.15 -2.27 -2.92
N GLU A 175 17.77 -2.56 -4.06
CA GLU A 175 18.63 -3.73 -4.28
C GLU A 175 19.85 -3.81 -3.35
N ARG A 176 20.19 -2.71 -2.69
CA ARG A 176 21.34 -2.59 -1.76
C ARG A 176 20.94 -2.80 -0.31
N LEU A 177 19.65 -2.81 -0.03
CA LEU A 177 19.17 -2.91 1.35
C LEU A 177 19.16 -4.37 1.80
N PRO A 178 19.60 -4.64 3.03
CA PRO A 178 19.41 -5.95 3.64
C PRO A 178 17.92 -6.22 3.83
N VAL A 179 17.51 -7.48 3.68
CA VAL A 179 16.11 -7.91 3.81
C VAL A 179 16.03 -9.04 4.83
N ILE A 180 15.19 -8.86 5.84
CA ILE A 180 14.78 -9.92 6.78
C ILE A 180 13.38 -10.38 6.39
N THR A 181 13.22 -11.65 6.05
CA THR A 181 11.90 -12.23 5.75
C THR A 181 11.27 -12.79 7.02
N VAL A 182 9.99 -12.45 7.23
CA VAL A 182 9.21 -12.90 8.40
C VAL A 182 7.92 -13.56 7.94
N PHE A 183 7.80 -14.85 8.16
CA PHE A 183 6.54 -15.59 8.02
C PHE A 183 5.68 -15.32 9.26
N ASN A 184 4.75 -14.39 9.11
CA ASN A 184 3.80 -13.99 10.16
C ASN A 184 2.58 -14.90 10.18
N LYS A 185 1.77 -14.81 11.24
CA LYS A 185 0.59 -15.63 11.49
C LYS A 185 0.95 -17.12 11.75
N ALA A 186 2.04 -17.34 12.45
CA ALA A 186 2.49 -18.68 12.83
C ALA A 186 1.45 -19.44 13.67
N ASP A 187 0.58 -18.74 14.35
CA ASP A 187 -0.56 -19.26 15.11
C ASP A 187 -1.64 -19.94 14.25
N LEU A 188 -1.60 -19.73 12.93
CA LEU A 188 -2.57 -20.28 11.97
C LEU A 188 -2.00 -21.43 11.13
N ILE A 189 -0.76 -21.89 11.39
CA ILE A 189 -0.13 -22.97 10.65
C ILE A 189 0.19 -24.15 11.57
N ASP A 190 0.19 -25.35 11.02
CA ASP A 190 0.62 -26.58 11.69
C ASP A 190 2.14 -26.77 11.63
N ASP A 191 2.63 -27.75 12.40
CA ASP A 191 4.06 -28.05 12.48
C ASP A 191 4.62 -28.49 11.12
N ALA A 192 3.87 -29.25 10.32
CA ALA A 192 4.33 -29.71 9.00
C ALA A 192 4.55 -28.52 8.04
N LYS A 193 3.67 -27.53 8.08
CA LYS A 193 3.85 -26.31 7.28
C LYS A 193 5.00 -25.46 7.80
N ARG A 194 5.19 -25.39 9.11
CA ARG A 194 6.31 -24.70 9.75
C ARG A 194 7.65 -25.31 9.33
N GLU A 195 7.80 -26.63 9.40
CA GLU A 195 8.99 -27.33 8.94
C GLU A 195 9.27 -27.09 7.45
N ARG A 196 8.22 -27.13 6.63
CA ARG A 196 8.36 -26.86 5.20
C ARG A 196 8.82 -25.42 4.91
N LEU A 197 8.28 -24.43 5.61
CA LEU A 197 8.71 -23.03 5.45
C LEU A 197 10.17 -22.87 5.88
N HIS A 198 10.56 -23.46 7.00
CA HIS A 198 11.94 -23.42 7.47
C HIS A 198 12.92 -24.11 6.51
N ALA A 199 12.51 -25.24 5.92
CA ALA A 199 13.35 -25.94 4.93
C ALA A 199 13.54 -25.14 3.63
N LEU A 200 12.53 -24.39 3.20
CA LEU A 200 12.56 -23.59 1.98
C LEU A 200 13.18 -22.20 2.16
N ALA A 201 13.15 -21.67 3.37
CA ALA A 201 13.71 -20.36 3.72
C ALA A 201 14.31 -20.41 5.13
N PRO A 202 15.50 -21.03 5.29
CA PRO A 202 16.11 -21.27 6.61
C PRO A 202 16.50 -19.98 7.35
N ASP A 203 16.77 -18.92 6.62
CA ASP A 203 17.15 -17.61 7.17
C ASP A 203 15.93 -16.74 7.52
N ALA A 204 14.72 -17.22 7.27
CA ALA A 204 13.51 -16.46 7.57
C ALA A 204 13.02 -16.71 9.00
N HIS A 205 12.53 -15.64 9.63
CA HIS A 205 11.86 -15.77 10.93
C HIS A 205 10.45 -16.31 10.77
N ILE A 206 10.00 -17.10 11.71
CA ILE A 206 8.60 -17.51 11.85
C ILE A 206 8.05 -16.86 13.11
N ALA A 207 6.99 -16.06 12.97
CA ALA A 207 6.46 -15.27 14.06
C ALA A 207 4.92 -15.18 14.02
N SER A 208 4.32 -14.84 15.14
CA SER A 208 2.92 -14.45 15.23
C SER A 208 2.77 -13.08 15.88
N SER A 209 2.29 -12.13 15.11
CA SER A 209 1.94 -10.81 15.65
C SER A 209 0.74 -10.88 16.62
N ALA A 210 -0.10 -11.91 16.54
CA ALA A 210 -1.24 -12.11 17.42
C ALA A 210 -0.81 -12.63 18.80
N THR A 211 0.00 -13.70 18.85
CA THR A 211 0.43 -14.32 20.11
C THR A 211 1.71 -13.73 20.68
N GLY A 212 2.61 -13.21 19.83
CA GLY A 212 3.95 -12.72 20.18
C GLY A 212 5.05 -13.77 19.98
N GLU A 213 4.69 -14.97 19.54
CA GLU A 213 5.66 -16.02 19.21
C GLU A 213 6.68 -15.53 18.19
N GLY A 214 7.97 -15.79 18.40
CA GLY A 214 9.06 -15.46 17.49
C GLY A 214 9.42 -13.96 17.39
N VAL A 215 8.64 -13.06 17.99
CA VAL A 215 8.86 -11.61 17.88
C VAL A 215 10.13 -11.15 18.60
N ASP A 216 10.49 -11.78 19.73
CA ASP A 216 11.70 -11.42 20.47
C ASP A 216 12.97 -11.87 19.72
N ALA A 217 12.92 -12.98 18.97
CA ALA A 217 14.02 -13.40 18.10
C ALA A 217 14.23 -12.39 16.98
N LEU A 218 13.14 -11.97 16.31
CA LEU A 218 13.19 -10.92 15.27
C LEU A 218 13.74 -9.59 15.77
N ARG A 219 13.59 -9.26 17.06
CA ARG A 219 14.15 -8.02 17.64
C ARG A 219 15.65 -8.10 17.91
N ALA A 220 16.19 -9.30 18.01
CA ALA A 220 17.59 -9.52 18.34
C ALA A 220 18.52 -9.33 17.12
N ASP A 221 17.97 -9.52 15.91
CA ASP A 221 18.64 -9.31 14.63
C ASP A 221 18.58 -7.88 14.18
#